data_92f052da332ad1fd6f9bc0bdb0afc4a0
#
_entry.id   92f052da332ad1fd6f9bc0bdb0afc4a0
#
_cell.length_a   1.000
_cell.length_b   1.000
_cell.length_c   1.000
_cell.angle_alpha   90.00
_cell.angle_beta   90.00
_cell.angle_gamma   90.00
#
_symmetry.space_group_name_H-M   'P 1'
#
loop_
_entity.id
_entity.type
_entity.pdbx_description
1 polymer ?
#
loop_
_entity_poly.entity_id
_entity_poly.type
_entity_poly.pdbx_seq_one_letter_code
_entity_poly.pdbx_strand_id
1 'polypeptide(L)'
;MKHYLALIPNILSSLRLGLALIFPFSPEELWLWIIVVSGATDFLDGWCARRWKVSSWQGGLLDAVADKMFMIAALLTFVMAGKFAIWWIPAVIARDLTVAIAAGYAAIIRSWGSFHDMGARWSGKVATAGQFILLITVVLVPGMIPAALLITVSCSAVAAADYGLLFYQALRRQQADKKAVP
;
A
#
# COMPACT_ATOMS: atom_id res chain seq x y z
N MET A 1 14.36 17.95 20.90
CA MET A 1 14.32 16.49 20.74
C MET A 1 13.17 15.99 19.87
N LYS A 2 11.92 16.46 20.00
CA LYS A 2 10.77 15.99 19.19
C LYS A 2 10.93 16.23 17.67
N HIS A 3 11.61 17.29 17.24
CA HIS A 3 11.86 17.58 15.82
C HIS A 3 12.75 16.54 15.14
N TYR A 4 13.78 16.05 15.81
CA TYR A 4 14.66 15.01 15.25
C TYR A 4 13.97 13.65 15.17
N LEU A 5 13.10 13.34 16.14
CA LEU A 5 12.32 12.09 16.14
C LEU A 5 11.30 12.04 14.98
N ALA A 6 10.76 13.20 14.55
CA ALA A 6 9.86 13.29 13.41
C ALA A 6 10.57 13.07 12.05
N LEU A 7 11.89 13.23 11.99
CA LEU A 7 12.66 13.01 10.76
C LEU A 7 12.87 11.51 10.48
N ILE A 8 12.91 10.67 11.51
CA ILE A 8 13.22 9.23 11.35
C ILE A 8 12.24 8.52 10.43
N PRO A 9 10.90 8.62 10.60
CA PRO A 9 9.95 8.01 9.66
C PRO A 9 10.14 8.53 8.23
N ASN A 10 10.38 9.83 8.06
CA ASN A 10 10.57 10.42 6.73
C ASN A 10 11.85 9.89 6.05
N ILE A 11 12.95 9.67 6.81
CA ILE A 11 14.18 9.08 6.28
C ILE A 11 13.92 7.64 5.85
N LEU A 12 13.20 6.85 6.65
CA LEU A 12 12.87 5.46 6.32
C LEU A 12 11.99 5.37 5.04
N SER A 13 10.97 6.23 4.92
CA SER A 13 10.15 6.31 3.71
C SER A 13 10.95 6.78 2.49
N SER A 14 11.89 7.73 2.67
CA SER A 14 12.79 8.18 1.59
C SER A 14 13.76 7.07 1.17
N LEU A 15 14.27 6.28 2.12
CA LEU A 15 15.11 5.11 1.83
C LEU A 15 14.32 4.09 0.98
N ARG A 16 13.06 3.79 1.34
CA ARG A 16 12.20 2.88 0.58
C ARG A 16 11.95 3.39 -0.83
N LEU A 17 11.75 4.70 -1.01
CA LEU A 17 11.64 5.30 -2.34
C LEU A 17 12.93 5.12 -3.15
N GLY A 18 14.11 5.28 -2.53
CA GLY A 18 15.40 4.97 -3.15
C GLY A 18 15.51 3.49 -3.54
N LEU A 19 15.08 2.58 -2.66
CA LEU A 19 15.05 1.14 -2.96
C LEU A 19 14.10 0.82 -4.14
N ALA A 20 12.97 1.51 -4.25
CA ALA A 20 12.04 1.36 -5.37
C ALA A 20 12.68 1.74 -6.72
N LEU A 21 13.52 2.77 -6.74
CA LEU A 21 14.24 3.20 -7.94
C LEU A 21 15.39 2.26 -8.31
N ILE A 22 16.07 1.68 -7.32
CA ILE A 22 17.22 0.80 -7.52
C ILE A 22 16.79 -0.62 -7.87
N PHE A 23 15.64 -1.08 -7.36
CA PHE A 23 15.20 -2.47 -7.50
C PHE A 23 15.18 -2.99 -8.94
N PRO A 24 14.66 -2.27 -9.96
CA PRO A 24 14.63 -2.74 -11.34
C PRO A 24 16.02 -2.95 -11.98
N PHE A 25 17.05 -2.32 -11.43
CA PHE A 25 18.43 -2.38 -11.94
C PHE A 25 19.31 -3.29 -11.10
N SER A 26 18.77 -3.86 -10.00
CA SER A 26 19.54 -4.73 -9.10
C SER A 26 19.58 -6.18 -9.65
N PRO A 27 20.68 -6.92 -9.44
CA PRO A 27 20.77 -8.33 -9.77
C PRO A 27 19.81 -9.17 -8.91
N GLU A 28 19.40 -10.34 -9.42
CA GLU A 28 18.40 -11.21 -8.77
C GLU A 28 18.81 -11.64 -7.35
N GLU A 29 20.12 -11.79 -7.09
CA GLU A 29 20.66 -12.16 -5.78
C GLU A 29 20.36 -11.14 -4.68
N LEU A 30 20.15 -9.87 -5.04
CA LEU A 30 19.85 -8.80 -4.10
C LEU A 30 18.35 -8.59 -3.89
N TRP A 31 17.49 -9.13 -4.74
CA TRP A 31 16.05 -8.88 -4.66
C TRP A 31 15.47 -9.22 -3.29
N LEU A 32 15.82 -10.39 -2.74
CA LEU A 32 15.34 -10.79 -1.42
C LEU A 32 15.72 -9.77 -0.34
N TRP A 33 16.98 -9.36 -0.33
CA TRP A 33 17.47 -8.41 0.67
C TRP A 33 16.79 -7.05 0.55
N ILE A 34 16.60 -6.54 -0.66
CA ILE A 34 15.92 -5.28 -0.89
C ILE A 34 14.46 -5.35 -0.45
N ILE A 35 13.75 -6.46 -0.75
CA ILE A 35 12.36 -6.69 -0.31
C ILE A 35 12.28 -6.73 1.22
N VAL A 36 13.16 -7.47 1.87
CA VAL A 36 13.19 -7.58 3.34
C VAL A 36 13.48 -6.23 3.99
N VAL A 37 14.47 -5.50 3.48
CA VAL A 37 14.81 -4.15 4.00
C VAL A 37 13.64 -3.18 3.77
N SER A 38 12.99 -3.22 2.61
CA SER A 38 11.81 -2.41 2.33
C SER A 38 10.66 -2.70 3.30
N GLY A 39 10.33 -3.97 3.52
CA GLY A 39 9.29 -4.37 4.48
C GLY A 39 9.65 -4.03 5.93
N ALA A 40 10.93 -4.18 6.32
CA ALA A 40 11.40 -3.80 7.65
C ALA A 40 11.32 -2.28 7.88
N THR A 41 11.69 -1.47 6.89
CA THR A 41 11.58 0.00 6.98
C THR A 41 10.12 0.44 7.08
N ASP A 42 9.18 -0.19 6.35
CA ASP A 42 7.73 0.05 6.44
C ASP A 42 7.18 -0.23 7.84
N PHE A 43 7.58 -1.36 8.41
CA PHE A 43 7.17 -1.71 9.77
C PHE A 43 7.74 -0.73 10.81
N LEU A 44 9.03 -0.37 10.67
CA LEU A 44 9.75 0.49 11.62
C LEU A 44 9.23 1.92 11.60
N ASP A 45 8.97 2.53 10.43
CA ASP A 45 8.48 3.89 10.36
C ASP A 45 7.08 4.02 10.97
N GLY A 46 6.18 3.09 10.67
CA GLY A 46 4.86 3.02 11.30
C GLY A 46 4.92 2.78 12.82
N TRP A 47 5.84 1.95 13.28
CA TRP A 47 6.05 1.72 14.71
C TRP A 47 6.62 2.97 15.41
N CYS A 48 7.64 3.59 14.83
CA CYS A 48 8.26 4.82 15.34
C CYS A 48 7.25 5.97 15.43
N ALA A 49 6.48 6.21 14.35
CA ALA A 49 5.47 7.26 14.29
C ALA A 49 4.42 7.11 15.40
N ARG A 50 3.93 5.88 15.63
CA ARG A 50 2.96 5.57 16.69
C ARG A 50 3.58 5.69 18.09
N ARG A 51 4.79 5.17 18.28
CA ARG A 51 5.46 5.13 19.61
C ARG A 51 5.83 6.52 20.12
N TRP A 52 6.24 7.40 19.21
CA TRP A 52 6.68 8.75 19.56
C TRP A 52 5.59 9.81 19.38
N LYS A 53 4.42 9.44 18.83
CA LYS A 53 3.32 10.38 18.53
C LYS A 53 3.77 11.56 17.65
N VAL A 54 4.60 11.28 16.67
CA VAL A 54 5.21 12.27 15.75
C VAL A 54 4.69 12.08 14.30
N SER A 55 3.41 11.78 14.14
CA SER A 55 2.81 11.71 12.82
C SER A 55 2.65 13.12 12.23
N SER A 56 3.23 13.36 11.06
CA SER A 56 2.95 14.54 10.23
C SER A 56 2.15 14.12 8.99
N TRP A 57 1.29 15.02 8.48
CA TRP A 57 0.56 14.75 7.25
C TRP A 57 1.50 14.47 6.06
N GLN A 58 2.59 15.25 5.96
CA GLN A 58 3.59 15.10 4.91
C GLN A 58 4.32 13.76 5.00
N GLY A 59 4.68 13.33 6.23
CA GLY A 59 5.32 12.03 6.47
C GLY A 59 4.42 10.85 6.10
N GLY A 60 3.14 10.92 6.47
CA GLY A 60 2.16 9.89 6.10
C GLY A 60 1.92 9.80 4.59
N LEU A 61 1.94 10.94 3.88
CA LEU A 61 1.84 10.95 2.41
C LEU A 61 3.09 10.35 1.77
N LEU A 62 4.29 10.74 2.23
CA LEU A 62 5.56 10.20 1.72
C LEU A 62 5.64 8.69 1.92
N ASP A 63 5.25 8.21 3.09
CA ASP A 63 5.18 6.78 3.42
C ASP A 63 4.25 6.02 2.46
N ALA A 64 3.01 6.52 2.29
CA ALA A 64 2.05 5.89 1.40
C ALA A 64 2.53 5.86 -0.08
N VAL A 65 3.21 6.92 -0.54
CA VAL A 65 3.77 6.98 -1.90
C VAL A 65 4.96 6.01 -2.02
N ALA A 66 5.89 6.01 -1.06
CA ALA A 66 7.08 5.16 -1.10
C ALA A 66 6.72 3.67 -1.11
N ASP A 67 5.74 3.25 -0.28
CA ASP A 67 5.23 1.88 -0.24
C ASP A 67 4.65 1.46 -1.61
N LYS A 68 3.81 2.29 -2.22
CA LYS A 68 3.19 1.97 -3.51
C LYS A 68 4.19 1.96 -4.67
N MET A 69 5.13 2.92 -4.67
CA MET A 69 6.21 2.95 -5.67
C MET A 69 7.09 1.71 -5.59
N PHE A 70 7.44 1.27 -4.38
CA PHE A 70 8.23 0.05 -4.20
C PHE A 70 7.47 -1.18 -4.69
N MET A 71 6.20 -1.34 -4.32
CA MET A 71 5.37 -2.46 -4.74
C MET A 71 5.26 -2.53 -6.27
N ILE A 72 4.95 -1.41 -6.92
CA ILE A 72 4.83 -1.34 -8.38
C ILE A 72 6.18 -1.65 -9.06
N ALA A 73 7.29 -1.07 -8.57
CA ALA A 73 8.62 -1.32 -9.10
C ALA A 73 8.99 -2.80 -9.01
N ALA A 74 8.73 -3.45 -7.87
CA ALA A 74 9.00 -4.87 -7.69
C ALA A 74 8.16 -5.76 -8.61
N LEU A 75 6.84 -5.50 -8.70
CA LEU A 75 5.95 -6.26 -9.58
C LEU A 75 6.33 -6.11 -11.06
N LEU A 76 6.65 -4.88 -11.50
CA LEU A 76 7.11 -4.64 -12.87
C LEU A 76 8.43 -5.35 -13.16
N THR A 77 9.38 -5.31 -12.24
CA THR A 77 10.66 -6.02 -12.38
C THR A 77 10.43 -7.52 -12.56
N PHE A 78 9.55 -8.13 -11.77
CA PHE A 78 9.23 -9.55 -11.87
C PHE A 78 8.53 -9.91 -13.19
N VAL A 79 7.66 -9.02 -13.72
CA VAL A 79 7.08 -9.18 -15.05
C VAL A 79 8.17 -9.10 -16.13
N MET A 80 9.09 -8.13 -16.05
CA MET A 80 10.20 -8.00 -17.00
C MET A 80 11.14 -9.20 -16.94
N ALA A 81 11.32 -9.81 -15.77
CA ALA A 81 12.08 -11.05 -15.59
C ALA A 81 11.29 -12.32 -15.97
N GLY A 82 10.07 -12.18 -16.52
CA GLY A 82 9.25 -13.32 -16.99
C GLY A 82 8.69 -14.19 -15.86
N LYS A 83 8.66 -13.73 -14.61
CA LYS A 83 8.17 -14.53 -13.48
C LYS A 83 6.65 -14.75 -13.54
N PHE A 84 5.88 -13.76 -14.04
CA PHE A 84 4.43 -13.84 -14.31
C PHE A 84 3.99 -12.75 -15.29
N ALA A 85 2.76 -12.84 -15.79
CA ALA A 85 2.24 -11.94 -16.81
C ALA A 85 1.76 -10.59 -16.23
N ILE A 86 1.82 -9.51 -17.02
CA ILE A 86 1.55 -8.12 -16.61
C ILE A 86 0.11 -7.90 -16.09
N TRP A 87 -0.87 -8.65 -16.58
CA TRP A 87 -2.27 -8.52 -16.13
C TRP A 87 -2.53 -8.94 -14.69
N TRP A 88 -1.55 -9.61 -14.04
CA TRP A 88 -1.65 -9.88 -12.61
C TRP A 88 -1.44 -8.62 -11.76
N ILE A 89 -0.71 -7.62 -12.26
CA ILE A 89 -0.42 -6.40 -11.48
C ILE A 89 -1.70 -5.70 -11.01
N PRO A 90 -2.64 -5.27 -11.89
CA PRO A 90 -3.85 -4.60 -11.43
C PRO A 90 -4.69 -5.47 -10.49
N ALA A 91 -4.69 -6.79 -10.64
CA ALA A 91 -5.40 -7.68 -9.74
C ALA A 91 -4.74 -7.73 -8.33
N VAL A 92 -3.41 -7.79 -8.26
CA VAL A 92 -2.65 -7.77 -6.99
C VAL A 92 -2.85 -6.45 -6.24
N ILE A 93 -2.86 -5.30 -6.93
CA ILE A 93 -3.01 -3.98 -6.33
C ILE A 93 -4.47 -3.46 -6.34
N ALA A 94 -5.46 -4.30 -6.60
CA ALA A 94 -6.87 -3.89 -6.74
C ALA A 94 -7.38 -3.10 -5.53
N ARG A 95 -7.03 -3.52 -4.31
CA ARG A 95 -7.36 -2.80 -3.07
C ARG A 95 -6.73 -1.40 -3.05
N ASP A 96 -5.47 -1.29 -3.45
CA ASP A 96 -4.75 -0.01 -3.45
C ASP A 96 -5.32 0.96 -4.47
N LEU A 97 -5.72 0.45 -5.64
CA LEU A 97 -6.45 1.22 -6.66
C LEU A 97 -7.80 1.70 -6.13
N THR A 98 -8.55 0.84 -5.45
CA THR A 98 -9.85 1.21 -4.85
C THR A 98 -9.71 2.33 -3.84
N VAL A 99 -8.72 2.24 -2.94
CA VAL A 99 -8.43 3.28 -1.94
C VAL A 99 -7.96 4.57 -2.60
N ALA A 100 -7.09 4.49 -3.62
CA ALA A 100 -6.61 5.66 -4.36
C ALA A 100 -7.75 6.38 -5.10
N ILE A 101 -8.65 5.62 -5.75
CA ILE A 101 -9.84 6.17 -6.42
C ILE A 101 -10.77 6.84 -5.40
N ALA A 102 -11.04 6.19 -4.27
CA ALA A 102 -11.86 6.75 -3.20
C ALA A 102 -11.27 8.05 -2.64
N ALA A 103 -9.95 8.08 -2.40
CA ALA A 103 -9.25 9.27 -1.94
C ALA A 103 -9.29 10.41 -2.97
N GLY A 104 -9.04 10.11 -4.24
CA GLY A 104 -9.12 11.08 -5.34
C GLY A 104 -10.53 11.66 -5.48
N TYR A 105 -11.56 10.82 -5.43
CA TYR A 105 -12.95 11.28 -5.47
C TYR A 105 -13.31 12.15 -4.26
N ALA A 106 -12.93 11.74 -3.03
CA ALA A 106 -13.14 12.53 -1.83
C ALA A 106 -12.45 13.91 -1.90
N ALA A 107 -11.26 13.97 -2.51
CA ALA A 107 -10.54 15.23 -2.74
C ALA A 107 -11.30 16.15 -3.71
N ILE A 108 -11.82 15.64 -4.83
CA ILE A 108 -12.56 16.38 -5.85
C ILE A 108 -13.84 16.99 -5.26
N ILE A 109 -14.61 16.19 -4.50
CA ILE A 109 -15.88 16.67 -3.90
C ILE A 109 -15.68 17.42 -2.57
N ARG A 110 -14.41 17.65 -2.16
CA ARG A 110 -14.02 18.29 -0.88
C ARG A 110 -14.67 17.66 0.36
N SER A 111 -14.90 16.34 0.32
CA SER A 111 -15.60 15.56 1.35
C SER A 111 -14.60 14.66 2.10
N TRP A 112 -13.66 15.29 2.80
CA TRP A 112 -12.64 14.58 3.58
C TRP A 112 -13.20 13.77 4.76
N GLY A 113 -14.37 14.14 5.29
CA GLY A 113 -15.04 13.40 6.37
C GLY A 113 -15.33 11.95 5.98
N SER A 114 -15.86 11.70 4.79
CA SER A 114 -16.15 10.35 4.30
C SER A 114 -14.92 9.47 4.13
N PHE A 115 -13.76 10.07 3.83
CA PHE A 115 -12.50 9.34 3.72
C PHE A 115 -11.90 9.02 5.09
N HIS A 116 -12.05 9.93 6.07
CA HIS A 116 -11.53 9.75 7.43
C HIS A 116 -12.23 8.59 8.17
N ASP A 117 -13.49 8.33 7.85
CA ASP A 117 -14.27 7.21 8.42
C ASP A 117 -13.84 5.83 7.89
N MET A 118 -13.03 5.80 6.82
CA MET A 118 -12.50 4.58 6.21
C MET A 118 -11.24 4.02 6.90
N GLY A 119 -11.09 4.19 8.20
CA GLY A 119 -9.92 3.81 8.99
C GLY A 119 -9.24 2.47 8.59
N ALA A 120 -8.02 2.26 9.03
CA ALA A 120 -7.24 1.06 8.72
C ALA A 120 -7.96 -0.22 9.16
N ARG A 121 -8.40 -1.05 8.19
CA ARG A 121 -9.12 -2.31 8.43
C ARG A 121 -8.20 -3.52 8.37
N TRP A 122 -8.63 -4.60 9.01
CA TRP A 122 -7.92 -5.88 8.96
C TRP A 122 -7.78 -6.43 7.53
N SER A 123 -8.82 -6.28 6.70
CA SER A 123 -8.79 -6.68 5.29
C SER A 123 -7.65 -6.02 4.52
N GLY A 124 -7.42 -4.72 4.74
CA GLY A 124 -6.31 -3.99 4.15
C GLY A 124 -4.93 -4.46 4.63
N LYS A 125 -4.80 -4.77 5.92
CA LYS A 125 -3.54 -5.31 6.48
C LYS A 125 -3.20 -6.67 5.91
N VAL A 126 -4.19 -7.56 5.79
CA VAL A 126 -4.03 -8.90 5.18
C VAL A 126 -3.62 -8.77 3.71
N ALA A 127 -4.25 -7.87 2.95
CA ALA A 127 -3.89 -7.63 1.55
C ALA A 127 -2.43 -7.16 1.40
N THR A 128 -1.98 -6.18 2.19
CA THR A 128 -0.59 -5.70 2.17
C THR A 128 0.40 -6.80 2.58
N ALA A 129 0.11 -7.56 3.64
CA ALA A 129 0.93 -8.70 4.04
C ALA A 129 1.01 -9.75 2.92
N GLY A 130 -0.11 -10.06 2.25
CA GLY A 130 -0.15 -10.96 1.10
C GLY A 130 0.73 -10.48 -0.05
N GLN A 131 0.73 -9.18 -0.34
CA GLN A 131 1.62 -8.60 -1.37
C GLN A 131 3.09 -8.82 -1.03
N PHE A 132 3.55 -8.54 0.20
CA PHE A 132 4.93 -8.80 0.60
C PHE A 132 5.28 -10.30 0.58
N ILE A 133 4.37 -11.17 1.03
CA ILE A 133 4.55 -12.63 0.94
C ILE A 133 4.70 -13.06 -0.52
N LEU A 134 3.90 -12.50 -1.45
CA LEU A 134 4.05 -12.76 -2.88
C LEU A 134 5.45 -12.39 -3.37
N LEU A 135 5.95 -11.18 -3.06
CA LEU A 135 7.29 -10.76 -3.48
C LEU A 135 8.37 -11.73 -2.99
N ILE A 136 8.30 -12.15 -1.72
CA ILE A 136 9.24 -13.12 -1.13
C ILE A 136 9.11 -14.48 -1.82
N THR A 137 7.88 -14.93 -2.10
CA THR A 137 7.61 -16.22 -2.76
C THR A 137 8.18 -16.26 -4.17
N VAL A 138 8.08 -15.18 -4.93
CA VAL A 138 8.63 -15.07 -6.29
C VAL A 138 10.15 -15.31 -6.29
N VAL A 139 10.85 -14.86 -5.25
CA VAL A 139 12.32 -15.00 -5.14
C VAL A 139 12.70 -16.36 -4.57
N LEU A 140 12.06 -16.80 -3.48
CA LEU A 140 12.49 -17.99 -2.73
C LEU A 140 11.92 -19.30 -3.28
N VAL A 141 10.68 -19.30 -3.77
CA VAL A 141 9.96 -20.53 -4.14
C VAL A 141 9.20 -20.32 -5.46
N PRO A 142 9.91 -20.21 -6.61
CA PRO A 142 9.28 -19.90 -7.90
C PRO A 142 8.15 -20.86 -8.29
N GLY A 143 8.22 -22.12 -7.88
CA GLY A 143 7.17 -23.12 -8.15
C GLY A 143 5.82 -22.80 -7.48
N MET A 144 5.79 -21.94 -6.47
CA MET A 144 4.56 -21.54 -5.78
C MET A 144 3.99 -20.20 -6.24
N ILE A 145 4.59 -19.55 -7.25
CA ILE A 145 4.11 -18.27 -7.79
C ILE A 145 2.61 -18.31 -8.15
N PRO A 146 2.07 -19.33 -8.87
CA PRO A 146 0.65 -19.32 -9.22
C PRO A 146 -0.27 -19.36 -8.00
N ALA A 147 0.07 -20.16 -6.99
CA ALA A 147 -0.70 -20.24 -5.75
C ALA A 147 -0.64 -18.92 -4.95
N ALA A 148 0.56 -18.32 -4.82
CA ALA A 148 0.76 -17.05 -4.14
C ALA A 148 0.01 -15.90 -4.83
N LEU A 149 0.02 -15.85 -6.17
CA LEU A 149 -0.77 -14.88 -6.96
C LEU A 149 -2.26 -15.03 -6.68
N LEU A 150 -2.81 -16.25 -6.75
CA LEU A 150 -4.24 -16.48 -6.50
C LEU A 150 -4.65 -16.07 -5.08
N ILE A 151 -3.86 -16.42 -4.07
CA ILE A 151 -4.12 -16.03 -2.67
C ILE A 151 -4.07 -14.51 -2.52
N THR A 152 -3.02 -13.87 -3.05
CA THR A 152 -2.86 -12.41 -2.93
C THR A 152 -3.97 -11.66 -3.66
N VAL A 153 -4.33 -12.09 -4.86
CA VAL A 153 -5.44 -11.50 -5.62
C VAL A 153 -6.77 -11.68 -4.90
N SER A 154 -7.03 -12.86 -4.32
CA SER A 154 -8.24 -13.10 -3.54
C SER A 154 -8.34 -12.18 -2.32
N CYS A 155 -7.24 -12.04 -1.56
CA CYS A 155 -7.18 -11.13 -0.42
C CYS A 155 -7.35 -9.66 -0.87
N SER A 156 -6.73 -9.26 -1.98
CA SER A 156 -6.83 -7.91 -2.54
C SER A 156 -8.24 -7.60 -3.03
N ALA A 157 -8.90 -8.55 -3.69
CA ALA A 157 -10.28 -8.41 -4.17
C ALA A 157 -11.29 -8.26 -3.01
N VAL A 158 -11.17 -9.10 -1.97
CA VAL A 158 -12.00 -9.00 -0.76
C VAL A 158 -11.79 -7.64 -0.09
N ALA A 159 -10.54 -7.20 0.06
CA ALA A 159 -10.26 -5.90 0.64
C ALA A 159 -10.78 -4.75 -0.23
N ALA A 160 -10.65 -4.83 -1.55
CA ALA A 160 -11.17 -3.83 -2.48
C ALA A 160 -12.70 -3.72 -2.38
N ALA A 161 -13.41 -4.84 -2.29
CA ALA A 161 -14.87 -4.86 -2.09
C ALA A 161 -15.27 -4.24 -0.74
N ASP A 162 -14.56 -4.58 0.34
CA ASP A 162 -14.78 -4.04 1.69
C ASP A 162 -14.62 -2.51 1.73
N TYR A 163 -13.54 -1.97 1.16
CA TYR A 163 -13.31 -0.53 1.07
C TYR A 163 -14.29 0.17 0.13
N GLY A 164 -14.63 -0.45 -1.00
CA GLY A 164 -15.62 0.08 -1.95
C GLY A 164 -17.02 0.21 -1.35
N LEU A 165 -17.46 -0.81 -0.59
CA LEU A 165 -18.74 -0.78 0.11
C LEU A 165 -18.78 0.31 1.18
N LEU A 166 -17.72 0.47 1.95
CA LEU A 166 -17.63 1.53 2.95
C LEU A 166 -17.72 2.92 2.33
N PHE A 167 -16.97 3.13 1.25
CA PHE A 167 -16.98 4.40 0.55
C PHE A 167 -18.36 4.72 0.00
N TYR A 168 -19.03 3.74 -0.60
CA TYR A 168 -20.40 3.90 -1.07
C TYR A 168 -21.38 4.24 0.05
N GLN A 169 -21.28 3.57 1.20
CA GLN A 169 -22.12 3.87 2.37
C GLN A 169 -21.85 5.28 2.92
N ALA A 170 -20.59 5.72 2.99
CA ALA A 170 -20.23 7.04 3.44
C ALA A 170 -20.80 8.13 2.52
N LEU A 171 -20.75 7.93 1.20
CA LEU A 171 -21.37 8.85 0.23
C LEU A 171 -22.88 8.94 0.38
N ARG A 172 -23.56 7.81 0.58
CA ARG A 172 -25.02 7.80 0.79
C ARG A 172 -25.43 8.56 2.06
N ARG A 173 -24.69 8.40 3.17
CA ARG A 173 -24.95 9.14 4.40
C ARG A 173 -24.82 10.66 4.19
N GLN A 174 -23.77 11.12 3.53
CA GLN A 174 -23.60 12.53 3.22
C GLN A 174 -24.70 13.11 2.33
N GLN A 175 -25.20 12.34 1.38
CA GLN A 175 -26.30 12.78 0.52
C GLN A 175 -27.61 12.87 1.31
N ALA A 176 -27.84 12.00 2.27
CA ALA A 176 -29.01 12.04 3.15
C ALA A 176 -28.97 13.26 4.08
N ASP A 177 -27.80 13.54 4.69
CA ASP A 177 -27.60 14.70 5.57
C ASP A 177 -27.80 16.03 4.82
N LYS A 178 -27.29 16.14 3.57
CA LYS A 178 -27.50 17.34 2.72
C LYS A 178 -28.96 17.58 2.34
N LYS A 179 -29.78 16.51 2.27
CA LYS A 179 -31.22 16.62 1.98
C LYS A 179 -32.05 16.91 3.23
N ALA A 180 -31.51 16.67 4.42
CA ALA A 180 -32.22 16.87 5.69
C ALA A 180 -32.03 18.30 6.27
N VAL A 181 -31.11 19.09 5.72
CA VAL A 181 -30.93 20.50 6.10
C VAL A 181 -31.85 21.33 5.20
N PRO A 182 -32.89 22.02 5.76
CA PRO A 182 -33.84 22.84 5.03
C PRO A 182 -33.20 24.09 4.44
#